data_7c51a7c20596a83a868ed416c51b7c64
#
_entry.id   7c51a7c20596a83a868ed416c51b7c64
#
_cell.length_a   1.000
_cell.length_b   1.000
_cell.length_c   1.000
_cell.angle_alpha   90.00
_cell.angle_beta   90.00
_cell.angle_gamma   90.00
#
_symmetry.space_group_name_H-M   'P 1'
#
loop_
_entity.id
_entity.type
_entity.pdbx_description
1 polymer ?
#
loop_
_entity_poly.entity_id
_entity_poly.type
_entity_poly.pdbx_seq_one_letter_code
_entity_poly.pdbx_strand_id
1 'polypeptide(L)'
;ATWFFDNMDTGSFYVQAVANQKVEDYLPYMDLEGWNKTQKKVASQRKALKACKIKSDDLLSLLPEQLLKEYCSYLNRATKSFVDKNNINSFNMHVSRVASLAEKIKKQRIRVNFRNLSELDLKNPRNKRMLKKIEEGRRVIDYDVLGSRTGRLTNKPNSIPILTLKKDLRGIIEPQNDLFAEFDYNAAEARVLLALSGMNQPKEDIHDWNIHNVFNGDGTREEAKVRFFSWLYNSNSSDSLLDRAYDKVGILKNYYNGKIVKNIFGREMESDDFHALNYLIQSTCADMVLEQAVKLDQLLKGKKSKIAFIVHDSIVVDVSKQDFNMMTTMLNCFADTRLGEFKVNLSGGKTFGEMRKI
;
A
#
# COMPACT_ATOMS: atom_id res chain seq x y z
N ALA A 1 20.86 -10.28 -4.93
CA ALA A 1 21.47 -10.43 -3.60
C ALA A 1 20.75 -9.51 -2.64
N THR A 2 20.22 -10.08 -1.61
CA THR A 2 19.65 -9.35 -0.47
C THR A 2 20.75 -9.23 0.58
N TRP A 3 21.00 -8.02 1.06
CA TRP A 3 21.85 -7.83 2.22
C TRP A 3 20.96 -7.76 3.46
N PHE A 4 21.39 -8.43 4.50
CA PHE A 4 20.72 -8.44 5.79
C PHE A 4 21.65 -7.86 6.84
N PHE A 5 21.05 -7.24 7.82
CA PHE A 5 21.73 -6.80 9.00
C PHE A 5 20.96 -7.38 10.20
N ASP A 6 21.57 -8.32 10.91
CA ASP A 6 21.03 -8.98 12.11
C ASP A 6 19.54 -9.39 11.99
N ASN A 7 19.20 -10.15 10.95
CA ASN A 7 17.84 -10.59 10.65
C ASN A 7 16.84 -9.48 10.26
N MET A 8 17.30 -8.24 10.05
CA MET A 8 16.48 -7.18 9.49
C MET A 8 16.68 -7.09 7.98
N ASP A 9 15.59 -6.95 7.23
CA ASP A 9 15.65 -6.51 5.83
C ASP A 9 15.91 -4.99 5.80
N THR A 10 17.19 -4.63 5.99
CA THR A 10 17.59 -3.23 6.07
C THR A 10 17.70 -2.54 4.72
N GLY A 11 17.74 -3.30 3.62
CA GLY A 11 17.83 -2.73 2.27
C GLY A 11 16.63 -1.85 1.95
N SER A 12 15.42 -2.38 2.14
CA SER A 12 14.19 -1.61 1.93
C SER A 12 14.05 -0.45 2.92
N PHE A 13 14.39 -0.67 4.18
CA PHE A 13 14.37 0.39 5.19
C PHE A 13 15.36 1.51 4.86
N TYR A 14 16.59 1.16 4.48
CA TYR A 14 17.60 2.15 4.10
C TYR A 14 17.13 3.04 2.95
N VAL A 15 16.59 2.46 1.88
CA VAL A 15 16.07 3.21 0.74
C VAL A 15 14.96 4.18 1.16
N GLN A 16 14.07 3.75 2.06
CA GLN A 16 12.97 4.58 2.55
C GLN A 16 13.44 5.69 3.50
N ALA A 17 14.33 5.36 4.43
CA ALA A 17 14.78 6.29 5.46
C ALA A 17 15.72 7.38 4.93
N VAL A 18 16.53 7.07 3.91
CA VAL A 18 17.58 7.98 3.40
C VAL A 18 17.41 8.36 1.93
N ALA A 19 16.23 8.17 1.35
CA ALA A 19 15.95 8.46 -0.08
C ALA A 19 16.39 9.88 -0.50
N ASN A 20 16.33 10.84 0.41
CA ASN A 20 16.72 12.24 0.21
C ASN A 20 18.01 12.63 0.94
N GLN A 21 18.73 11.67 1.52
CA GLN A 21 19.95 11.92 2.28
C GLN A 21 21.13 11.19 1.64
N LYS A 22 22.34 11.69 1.86
CA LYS A 22 23.55 11.09 1.29
C LYS A 22 24.06 9.99 2.21
N VAL A 23 24.50 8.88 1.63
CA VAL A 23 25.11 7.76 2.36
C VAL A 23 26.32 8.22 3.15
N GLU A 24 27.06 9.17 2.59
CA GLU A 24 28.25 9.80 3.17
C GLU A 24 28.00 10.42 4.55
N ASP A 25 26.80 10.95 4.79
CA ASP A 25 26.43 11.60 6.05
C ASP A 25 26.33 10.60 7.22
N TYR A 26 26.24 9.31 6.90
CA TYR A 26 26.08 8.22 7.87
C TYR A 26 27.27 7.25 7.91
N LEU A 27 28.28 7.46 7.07
CA LEU A 27 29.50 6.66 7.11
C LEU A 27 30.56 7.32 8.04
N PRO A 28 31.36 6.52 8.75
CA PRO A 28 32.56 7.02 9.41
C PRO A 28 33.51 7.68 8.40
N TYR A 29 34.21 8.74 8.80
CA TYR A 29 35.13 9.47 7.93
C TYR A 29 36.15 8.56 7.23
N MET A 30 36.68 7.56 7.95
CA MET A 30 37.63 6.58 7.41
C MET A 30 37.07 5.71 6.28
N ASP A 31 35.76 5.62 6.18
CA ASP A 31 35.07 4.81 5.16
C ASP A 31 34.75 5.61 3.88
N LEU A 32 34.83 6.94 3.91
CA LEU A 32 34.41 7.79 2.79
C LEU A 32 35.24 7.59 1.52
N GLU A 33 36.56 7.42 1.65
CA GLU A 33 37.42 7.17 0.49
C GLU A 33 37.08 5.83 -0.17
N GLY A 34 36.95 4.77 0.63
CA GLY A 34 36.58 3.44 0.18
C GLY A 34 35.19 3.44 -0.47
N TRP A 35 34.24 4.11 0.15
CA TRP A 35 32.89 4.28 -0.41
C TRP A 35 32.91 4.98 -1.78
N ASN A 36 33.60 6.09 -1.91
CA ASN A 36 33.71 6.84 -3.16
C ASN A 36 34.35 5.99 -4.28
N LYS A 37 35.36 5.18 -3.95
CA LYS A 37 36.00 4.25 -4.87
C LYS A 37 35.03 3.15 -5.31
N THR A 38 34.28 2.58 -4.38
CA THR A 38 33.29 1.54 -4.64
C THR A 38 32.13 2.06 -5.47
N GLN A 39 31.61 3.25 -5.18
CA GLN A 39 30.58 3.90 -5.99
C GLN A 39 31.02 4.10 -7.46
N LYS A 40 32.25 4.58 -7.68
CA LYS A 40 32.80 4.74 -9.04
C LYS A 40 32.86 3.43 -9.79
N LYS A 41 33.29 2.32 -9.14
CA LYS A 41 33.30 0.99 -9.72
C LYS A 41 31.89 0.51 -10.09
N VAL A 42 30.92 0.66 -9.18
CA VAL A 42 29.50 0.30 -9.40
C VAL A 42 28.92 1.11 -10.56
N ALA A 43 29.17 2.42 -10.61
CA ALA A 43 28.70 3.28 -11.69
C ALA A 43 29.29 2.87 -13.05
N SER A 44 30.59 2.52 -13.09
CA SER A 44 31.27 2.02 -14.30
C SER A 44 30.63 0.71 -14.79
N GLN A 45 30.44 -0.26 -13.89
CA GLN A 45 29.79 -1.54 -14.24
C GLN A 45 28.35 -1.34 -14.73
N ARG A 46 27.56 -0.48 -14.07
CA ARG A 46 26.22 -0.12 -14.54
C ARG A 46 26.23 0.49 -15.94
N LYS A 47 27.21 1.35 -16.24
CA LYS A 47 27.37 1.94 -17.57
C LYS A 47 27.69 0.87 -18.62
N ALA A 48 28.59 -0.07 -18.31
CA ALA A 48 28.94 -1.18 -19.20
C ALA A 48 27.71 -2.10 -19.47
N LEU A 49 26.96 -2.50 -18.42
CA LEU A 49 25.77 -3.31 -18.57
C LEU A 49 24.70 -2.65 -19.45
N LYS A 50 24.50 -1.32 -19.29
CA LYS A 50 23.61 -0.55 -20.14
C LYS A 50 24.08 -0.49 -21.60
N ALA A 51 25.37 -0.33 -21.83
CA ALA A 51 25.96 -0.33 -23.18
C ALA A 51 25.78 -1.68 -23.90
N CYS A 52 25.82 -2.78 -23.14
CA CYS A 52 25.49 -4.12 -23.62
C CYS A 52 24.00 -4.37 -23.84
N LYS A 53 23.13 -3.35 -23.68
CA LYS A 53 21.66 -3.44 -23.78
C LYS A 53 21.06 -4.52 -22.88
N ILE A 54 21.70 -4.84 -21.78
CA ILE A 54 21.17 -5.78 -20.78
C ILE A 54 20.01 -5.09 -20.05
N LYS A 55 18.82 -5.58 -20.32
CA LYS A 55 17.60 -5.16 -19.61
C LYS A 55 17.47 -6.01 -18.34
N SER A 56 17.93 -5.49 -17.22
CA SER A 56 17.70 -6.08 -15.92
C SER A 56 17.06 -5.04 -15.01
N ASP A 57 16.06 -5.47 -14.28
CA ASP A 57 15.39 -4.66 -13.27
C ASP A 57 16.24 -4.51 -12.01
N ASP A 58 17.16 -5.44 -11.80
CA ASP A 58 18.12 -5.46 -10.71
C ASP A 58 19.56 -5.47 -11.25
N LEU A 59 20.05 -4.28 -11.62
CA LEU A 59 21.43 -4.12 -12.07
C LEU A 59 22.46 -4.43 -10.97
N LEU A 60 22.06 -4.45 -9.70
CA LEU A 60 22.95 -4.80 -8.60
C LEU A 60 23.24 -6.30 -8.58
N SER A 61 22.26 -7.15 -8.90
CA SER A 61 22.47 -8.61 -8.96
C SER A 61 23.43 -9.04 -10.05
N LEU A 62 23.71 -8.16 -11.02
CA LEU A 62 24.66 -8.39 -12.11
C LEU A 62 26.07 -7.85 -11.83
N LEU A 63 26.31 -7.30 -10.66
CA LEU A 63 27.66 -6.89 -10.24
C LEU A 63 28.50 -8.11 -9.87
N PRO A 64 29.85 -8.05 -10.08
CA PRO A 64 30.75 -9.04 -9.52
C PRO A 64 30.51 -9.22 -8.01
N GLU A 65 30.49 -10.45 -7.54
CA GLU A 65 30.11 -10.80 -6.16
C GLU A 65 30.90 -10.00 -5.11
N GLN A 66 32.20 -9.89 -5.30
CA GLN A 66 33.07 -9.14 -4.38
C GLN A 66 32.74 -7.65 -4.34
N LEU A 67 32.45 -7.03 -5.50
CA LEU A 67 32.05 -5.64 -5.58
C LEU A 67 30.68 -5.42 -4.95
N LEU A 68 29.74 -6.36 -5.14
CA LEU A 68 28.44 -6.32 -4.52
C LEU A 68 28.53 -6.42 -2.99
N LYS A 69 29.35 -7.34 -2.47
CA LYS A 69 29.59 -7.48 -1.01
C LYS A 69 30.19 -6.21 -0.43
N GLU A 70 31.19 -5.62 -1.08
CA GLU A 70 31.82 -4.37 -0.65
C GLU A 70 30.78 -3.22 -0.62
N TYR A 71 30.03 -3.06 -1.69
CA TYR A 71 28.98 -2.05 -1.80
C TYR A 71 27.89 -2.21 -0.71
N CYS A 72 27.39 -3.42 -0.51
CA CYS A 72 26.40 -3.72 0.51
C CYS A 72 26.93 -3.50 1.94
N SER A 73 28.22 -3.78 2.17
CA SER A 73 28.87 -3.53 3.47
C SER A 73 28.84 -2.04 3.85
N TYR A 74 29.13 -1.14 2.90
CA TYR A 74 29.00 0.31 3.17
C TYR A 74 27.56 0.72 3.43
N LEU A 75 26.61 0.22 2.64
CA LEU A 75 25.20 0.51 2.84
C LEU A 75 24.71 0.03 4.22
N ASN A 76 25.12 -1.17 4.63
CA ASN A 76 24.75 -1.69 5.95
C ASN A 76 25.33 -0.85 7.09
N ARG A 77 26.59 -0.39 6.98
CA ARG A 77 27.20 0.51 7.98
C ARG A 77 26.48 1.86 8.05
N ALA A 78 26.16 2.45 6.91
CA ALA A 78 25.41 3.70 6.87
C ALA A 78 24.01 3.52 7.47
N THR A 79 23.34 2.41 7.14
CA THR A 79 22.01 2.07 7.70
C THR A 79 22.07 1.91 9.21
N LYS A 80 23.08 1.19 9.72
CA LYS A 80 23.29 1.03 11.16
C LYS A 80 23.51 2.37 11.83
N SER A 81 24.42 3.19 11.30
CA SER A 81 24.69 4.52 11.84
C SER A 81 23.45 5.43 11.81
N PHE A 82 22.62 5.32 10.75
CA PHE A 82 21.33 6.02 10.67
C PHE A 82 20.38 5.56 11.78
N VAL A 83 20.25 4.25 11.94
CA VAL A 83 19.39 3.63 12.98
C VAL A 83 19.83 4.06 14.37
N ASP A 84 21.13 4.02 14.65
CA ASP A 84 21.70 4.36 15.96
C ASP A 84 21.56 5.87 16.28
N LYS A 85 21.66 6.73 15.25
CA LYS A 85 21.52 8.20 15.41
C LYS A 85 20.08 8.68 15.47
N ASN A 86 19.16 7.94 14.87
CA ASN A 86 17.75 8.30 14.80
C ASN A 86 16.95 7.32 15.65
N ASN A 87 16.21 7.84 16.60
CA ASN A 87 15.32 7.01 17.42
C ASN A 87 14.22 6.42 16.52
N ILE A 88 14.41 5.17 16.07
CA ILE A 88 13.45 4.50 15.16
C ILE A 88 12.18 4.22 15.93
N ASN A 89 11.14 4.97 15.60
CA ASN A 89 9.82 4.79 16.18
C ASN A 89 9.06 3.62 15.50
N SER A 90 7.94 3.25 16.10
CA SER A 90 7.06 2.18 15.59
C SER A 90 6.58 2.44 14.16
N PHE A 91 6.44 3.70 13.75
CA PHE A 91 6.04 4.08 12.40
C PHE A 91 7.11 3.75 11.36
N ASN A 92 8.39 4.01 11.65
CA ASN A 92 9.48 3.66 10.74
C ASN A 92 9.56 2.13 10.53
N MET A 93 9.32 1.35 11.59
CA MET A 93 9.24 -0.11 11.49
C MET A 93 8.03 -0.57 10.65
N HIS A 94 6.89 0.12 10.78
CA HIS A 94 5.73 -0.13 9.93
C HIS A 94 6.05 0.11 8.45
N VAL A 95 6.62 1.27 8.10
CA VAL A 95 7.01 1.61 6.71
C VAL A 95 8.01 0.61 6.15
N SER A 96 8.99 0.17 6.94
CA SER A 96 9.97 -0.84 6.52
C SER A 96 9.31 -2.19 6.16
N ARG A 97 8.37 -2.65 6.97
CA ARG A 97 7.62 -3.90 6.69
C ARG A 97 6.76 -3.77 5.43
N VAL A 98 6.12 -2.62 5.24
CA VAL A 98 5.34 -2.32 4.02
C VAL A 98 6.23 -2.31 2.79
N ALA A 99 7.40 -1.68 2.85
CA ALA A 99 8.36 -1.66 1.75
C ALA A 99 8.84 -3.09 1.40
N SER A 100 9.11 -3.92 2.40
CA SER A 100 9.46 -5.32 2.21
C SER A 100 8.34 -6.12 1.52
N LEU A 101 7.09 -5.89 1.91
CA LEU A 101 5.92 -6.49 1.25
C LEU A 101 5.79 -6.01 -0.21
N ALA A 102 5.95 -4.70 -0.46
CA ALA A 102 5.89 -4.14 -1.81
C ALA A 102 6.96 -4.77 -2.73
N GLU A 103 8.18 -4.99 -2.24
CA GLU A 103 9.23 -5.70 -2.98
C GLU A 103 8.90 -7.19 -3.23
N LYS A 104 8.22 -7.87 -2.31
CA LYS A 104 7.72 -9.24 -2.53
C LYS A 104 6.66 -9.27 -3.64
N ILE A 105 5.72 -8.33 -3.62
CA ILE A 105 4.69 -8.21 -4.67
C ILE A 105 5.35 -7.93 -6.03
N LYS A 106 6.31 -7.01 -6.09
CA LYS A 106 7.03 -6.66 -7.31
C LYS A 106 7.78 -7.85 -7.94
N LYS A 107 8.32 -8.75 -7.14
CA LYS A 107 9.01 -9.97 -7.62
C LYS A 107 8.07 -10.97 -8.28
N GLN A 108 6.75 -10.82 -8.11
CA GLN A 108 5.75 -11.69 -8.72
C GLN A 108 5.44 -11.20 -10.14
N ARG A 109 5.58 -12.09 -11.14
CA ARG A 109 5.07 -11.81 -12.47
C ARG A 109 3.55 -11.93 -12.47
N ILE A 110 2.87 -10.92 -13.00
CA ILE A 110 1.42 -10.94 -13.17
C ILE A 110 1.08 -11.64 -14.49
N ARG A 111 0.13 -12.58 -14.45
CA ARG A 111 -0.44 -13.18 -15.66
C ARG A 111 -1.41 -12.19 -16.29
N VAL A 112 -1.13 -11.83 -17.53
CA VAL A 112 -1.95 -10.90 -18.31
C VAL A 112 -2.44 -11.63 -19.56
N ASN A 113 -3.77 -11.74 -19.71
CA ASN A 113 -4.43 -12.38 -20.82
C ASN A 113 -5.36 -11.40 -21.57
N PHE A 114 -4.88 -10.83 -22.66
CA PHE A 114 -5.65 -9.89 -23.47
C PHE A 114 -6.85 -10.49 -24.19
N ARG A 115 -6.97 -11.84 -24.29
CA ARG A 115 -8.12 -12.53 -24.89
C ARG A 115 -9.40 -12.36 -24.07
N ASN A 116 -9.29 -11.98 -22.81
CA ASN A 116 -10.42 -11.73 -21.92
C ASN A 116 -11.10 -10.37 -22.16
N LEU A 117 -10.67 -9.60 -23.15
CA LEU A 117 -11.26 -8.30 -23.51
C LEU A 117 -12.34 -8.44 -24.55
N SER A 118 -13.41 -7.66 -24.40
CA SER A 118 -14.44 -7.52 -25.42
C SER A 118 -13.96 -6.62 -26.58
N GLU A 119 -14.60 -6.75 -27.75
CA GLU A 119 -14.33 -5.83 -28.88
C GLU A 119 -14.64 -4.37 -28.54
N LEU A 120 -15.64 -4.12 -27.69
CA LEU A 120 -16.00 -2.78 -27.23
C LEU A 120 -14.90 -2.16 -26.38
N ASP A 121 -14.27 -2.94 -25.49
CA ASP A 121 -13.14 -2.47 -24.69
C ASP A 121 -11.95 -2.09 -25.55
N LEU A 122 -11.71 -2.84 -26.63
CA LEU A 122 -10.65 -2.58 -27.59
C LEU A 122 -10.92 -1.37 -28.48
N LYS A 123 -12.18 -0.96 -28.68
CA LYS A 123 -12.54 0.25 -29.47
C LYS A 123 -12.32 1.56 -28.70
N ASN A 124 -12.32 1.53 -27.35
CA ASN A 124 -12.17 2.71 -26.52
C ASN A 124 -10.72 3.26 -26.57
N PRO A 125 -10.48 4.52 -27.01
CA PRO A 125 -9.12 5.07 -27.16
C PRO A 125 -8.34 5.18 -25.83
N ARG A 126 -9.05 5.35 -24.70
CA ARG A 126 -8.42 5.41 -23.36
C ARG A 126 -7.97 4.00 -22.93
N ASN A 127 -8.76 2.97 -23.23
CA ASN A 127 -8.41 1.57 -22.98
C ASN A 127 -7.20 1.17 -23.83
N LYS A 128 -7.19 1.49 -25.13
CA LYS A 128 -6.04 1.24 -26.02
C LYS A 128 -4.73 1.80 -25.46
N ARG A 129 -4.74 3.03 -24.97
CA ARG A 129 -3.55 3.64 -24.36
C ARG A 129 -3.09 2.91 -23.10
N MET A 130 -4.03 2.48 -22.26
CA MET A 130 -3.74 1.71 -21.05
C MET A 130 -3.18 0.34 -21.40
N LEU A 131 -3.81 -0.38 -22.33
CA LEU A 131 -3.38 -1.71 -22.80
C LEU A 131 -1.98 -1.66 -23.41
N LYS A 132 -1.70 -0.66 -24.24
CA LYS A 132 -0.36 -0.45 -24.79
C LYS A 132 0.70 -0.28 -23.70
N LYS A 133 0.41 0.51 -22.65
CA LYS A 133 1.32 0.65 -21.50
C LYS A 133 1.57 -0.68 -20.77
N ILE A 134 0.54 -1.52 -20.66
CA ILE A 134 0.67 -2.84 -20.01
C ILE A 134 1.44 -3.81 -20.91
N GLU A 135 1.26 -3.74 -22.23
CA GLU A 135 1.95 -4.59 -23.21
C GLU A 135 3.44 -4.25 -23.32
N GLU A 136 3.76 -2.96 -23.41
CA GLU A 136 5.13 -2.43 -23.51
C GLU A 136 5.86 -2.41 -22.16
N GLY A 137 5.11 -2.40 -21.06
CA GLY A 137 5.64 -2.35 -19.69
C GLY A 137 6.11 -3.70 -19.17
N ARG A 138 6.64 -3.65 -17.95
CA ARG A 138 6.98 -4.87 -17.20
C ARG A 138 5.69 -5.49 -16.64
N ARG A 139 5.56 -6.81 -16.72
CA ARG A 139 4.41 -7.53 -16.15
C ARG A 139 4.57 -7.75 -14.64
N VAL A 140 4.81 -6.67 -13.93
CA VAL A 140 4.94 -6.62 -12.46
C VAL A 140 4.13 -5.45 -11.92
N ILE A 141 3.73 -5.54 -10.67
CA ILE A 141 3.16 -4.42 -9.91
C ILE A 141 4.29 -3.85 -9.06
N ASP A 142 4.66 -2.61 -9.30
CA ASP A 142 5.73 -1.90 -8.59
C ASP A 142 5.13 -0.68 -7.90
N TYR A 143 5.06 -0.74 -6.58
CA TYR A 143 4.52 0.35 -5.77
C TYR A 143 5.59 1.34 -5.35
N ASP A 144 5.22 2.60 -5.35
CA ASP A 144 5.92 3.62 -4.59
C ASP A 144 5.20 3.79 -3.23
N VAL A 145 5.87 3.36 -2.18
CA VAL A 145 5.36 3.38 -0.80
C VAL A 145 5.34 4.80 -0.23
N LEU A 146 6.16 5.69 -0.77
CA LEU A 146 6.25 7.10 -0.36
C LEU A 146 5.63 8.06 -1.40
N GLY A 147 4.99 7.54 -2.43
CA GLY A 147 4.47 8.30 -3.56
C GLY A 147 3.30 9.23 -3.24
N SER A 148 2.74 9.16 -2.02
CA SER A 148 1.68 10.06 -1.57
C SER A 148 1.89 10.55 -0.14
N ARG A 149 1.41 11.76 0.16
CA ARG A 149 1.48 12.37 1.50
C ARG A 149 0.72 11.54 2.55
N THR A 150 -0.44 10.99 2.18
CA THR A 150 -1.30 10.20 3.07
C THR A 150 -0.90 8.74 3.20
N GLY A 151 0.20 8.29 2.58
CA GLY A 151 0.67 6.89 2.65
C GLY A 151 -0.07 5.92 1.75
N ARG A 152 -1.04 6.38 0.94
CA ARG A 152 -1.63 5.56 -0.11
C ARG A 152 -0.57 5.16 -1.11
N LEU A 153 -0.52 3.89 -1.48
CA LEU A 153 0.39 3.40 -2.50
C LEU A 153 0.14 4.11 -3.84
N THR A 154 1.20 4.34 -4.60
CA THR A 154 1.12 4.77 -6.00
C THR A 154 1.87 3.79 -6.90
N ASN A 155 1.54 3.74 -8.18
CA ASN A 155 2.27 2.86 -9.11
C ASN A 155 3.50 3.57 -9.66
N LYS A 156 4.65 2.88 -9.67
CA LYS A 156 5.84 3.35 -10.37
C LYS A 156 5.68 3.23 -11.90
N PRO A 157 6.37 4.09 -12.68
CA PRO A 157 6.37 3.98 -14.13
C PRO A 157 6.82 2.60 -14.63
N ASN A 158 6.36 2.21 -15.83
CA ASN A 158 6.69 0.94 -16.50
C ASN A 158 6.25 -0.33 -15.73
N SER A 159 5.31 -0.21 -14.81
CA SER A 159 4.64 -1.32 -14.12
C SER A 159 3.15 -1.37 -14.49
N ILE A 160 2.48 -2.48 -14.15
CA ILE A 160 1.02 -2.57 -14.32
C ILE A 160 0.35 -1.52 -13.41
N PRO A 161 -0.44 -0.58 -13.96
CA PRO A 161 -1.06 0.48 -13.18
C PRO A 161 -2.31 -0.02 -12.45
N ILE A 162 -2.13 -1.00 -11.56
CA ILE A 162 -3.22 -1.75 -10.91
C ILE A 162 -4.19 -0.83 -10.15
N LEU A 163 -3.70 0.24 -9.54
CA LEU A 163 -4.50 1.19 -8.76
C LEU A 163 -5.46 2.02 -9.62
N THR A 164 -5.13 2.22 -10.89
CA THR A 164 -5.94 2.99 -11.85
C THR A 164 -6.51 2.14 -12.97
N LEU A 165 -6.36 0.81 -12.89
CA LEU A 165 -6.89 -0.12 -13.87
C LEU A 165 -8.42 -0.12 -13.81
N LYS A 166 -9.04 0.28 -14.92
CA LYS A 166 -10.49 0.36 -15.03
C LYS A 166 -11.16 -1.00 -14.91
N LYS A 167 -12.40 -1.03 -14.42
CA LYS A 167 -13.16 -2.25 -14.19
C LYS A 167 -13.28 -3.12 -15.45
N ASP A 168 -13.57 -2.52 -16.60
CA ASP A 168 -13.66 -3.17 -17.91
C ASP A 168 -12.35 -3.83 -18.37
N LEU A 169 -11.20 -3.36 -17.87
CA LEU A 169 -9.89 -3.95 -18.18
C LEU A 169 -9.39 -4.95 -17.15
N ARG A 170 -10.02 -5.05 -15.98
CA ARG A 170 -9.55 -5.94 -14.89
C ARG A 170 -9.58 -7.42 -15.26
N GLY A 171 -10.43 -7.82 -16.20
CA GLY A 171 -10.51 -9.20 -16.71
C GLY A 171 -9.23 -9.74 -17.32
N ILE A 172 -8.29 -8.86 -17.74
CA ILE A 172 -7.00 -9.31 -18.28
C ILE A 172 -6.04 -9.85 -17.20
N ILE A 173 -6.28 -9.55 -15.92
CA ILE A 173 -5.40 -9.96 -14.82
C ILE A 173 -5.89 -11.31 -14.28
N GLU A 174 -5.04 -12.32 -14.38
CA GLU A 174 -5.31 -13.70 -13.95
C GLU A 174 -4.43 -14.11 -12.77
N PRO A 175 -4.92 -14.97 -11.86
CA PRO A 175 -4.10 -15.54 -10.79
C PRO A 175 -3.04 -16.50 -11.35
N GLN A 176 -1.97 -16.69 -10.59
CA GLN A 176 -0.98 -17.74 -10.88
C GLN A 176 -1.41 -19.09 -10.30
N ASN A 177 -2.15 -19.05 -9.18
CA ASN A 177 -2.78 -20.20 -8.53
C ASN A 177 -4.19 -20.44 -9.11
N ASP A 178 -5.17 -20.75 -8.26
CA ASP A 178 -6.49 -21.22 -8.69
C ASP A 178 -7.52 -20.10 -8.86
N LEU A 179 -7.48 -19.07 -7.99
CA LEU A 179 -8.40 -17.93 -8.05
C LEU A 179 -7.84 -16.71 -7.29
N PHE A 180 -8.43 -15.54 -7.53
CA PHE A 180 -8.28 -14.38 -6.65
C PHE A 180 -9.35 -14.38 -5.56
N ALA A 181 -8.95 -13.99 -4.34
CA ALA A 181 -9.84 -13.59 -3.27
C ALA A 181 -9.53 -12.13 -2.89
N GLU A 182 -10.53 -11.26 -2.93
CA GLU A 182 -10.44 -9.86 -2.55
C GLU A 182 -11.09 -9.65 -1.19
N PHE A 183 -10.35 -9.10 -0.28
CA PHE A 183 -10.77 -8.66 1.04
C PHE A 183 -10.87 -7.13 1.01
N ASP A 184 -12.07 -6.61 1.08
CA ASP A 184 -12.39 -5.19 0.91
C ASP A 184 -13.14 -4.67 2.14
N TYR A 185 -12.69 -3.56 2.74
CA TYR A 185 -13.39 -3.00 3.86
C TYR A 185 -14.71 -2.35 3.45
N ASN A 186 -15.75 -2.65 4.19
CA ASN A 186 -17.02 -1.96 4.04
C ASN A 186 -16.88 -0.51 4.50
N ALA A 187 -16.77 0.43 3.53
CA ALA A 187 -16.65 1.87 3.78
C ALA A 187 -15.54 2.24 4.80
N ALA A 188 -14.30 1.87 4.52
CA ALA A 188 -13.14 2.02 5.41
C ALA A 188 -13.03 3.42 6.05
N GLU A 189 -13.17 4.49 5.28
CA GLU A 189 -13.04 5.87 5.77
C GLU A 189 -14.12 6.24 6.79
N ALA A 190 -15.38 5.80 6.59
CA ALA A 190 -16.44 6.02 7.55
C ALA A 190 -16.20 5.26 8.86
N ARG A 191 -15.70 4.03 8.76
CA ARG A 191 -15.35 3.21 9.94
C ARG A 191 -14.15 3.76 10.70
N VAL A 192 -13.16 4.28 10.00
CA VAL A 192 -12.04 4.98 10.62
C VAL A 192 -12.53 6.21 11.38
N LEU A 193 -13.38 7.02 10.76
CA LEU A 193 -13.93 8.19 11.44
C LEU A 193 -14.72 7.81 12.69
N LEU A 194 -15.56 6.77 12.60
CA LEU A 194 -16.32 6.24 13.73
C LEU A 194 -15.40 5.81 14.88
N ALA A 195 -14.33 5.09 14.57
CA ALA A 195 -13.35 4.68 15.57
C ALA A 195 -12.61 5.85 16.22
N LEU A 196 -12.22 6.86 15.42
CA LEU A 196 -11.57 8.07 15.93
C LEU A 196 -12.50 8.91 16.81
N SER A 197 -13.82 8.77 16.65
CA SER A 197 -14.84 9.34 17.54
C SER A 197 -15.04 8.52 18.83
N GLY A 198 -14.28 7.43 19.02
CA GLY A 198 -14.38 6.57 20.20
C GLY A 198 -15.58 5.61 20.20
N MET A 199 -16.25 5.45 19.07
CA MET A 199 -17.42 4.56 18.93
C MET A 199 -17.02 3.16 18.48
N ASN A 200 -17.80 2.16 18.93
CA ASN A 200 -17.63 0.77 18.54
C ASN A 200 -18.01 0.55 17.07
N GLN A 201 -17.34 -0.41 16.42
CA GLN A 201 -17.61 -0.77 15.03
C GLN A 201 -18.94 -1.54 14.91
N PRO A 202 -19.88 -1.09 14.05
CA PRO A 202 -21.10 -1.84 13.77
C PRO A 202 -20.79 -3.08 12.93
N LYS A 203 -21.52 -4.18 13.18
CA LYS A 203 -21.42 -5.42 12.40
C LYS A 203 -22.11 -5.31 11.03
N GLU A 204 -23.15 -4.45 10.94
CA GLU A 204 -23.86 -4.16 9.69
C GLU A 204 -23.06 -3.22 8.76
N ASP A 205 -23.63 -2.93 7.60
CA ASP A 205 -23.13 -1.89 6.70
C ASP A 205 -23.17 -0.53 7.42
N ILE A 206 -22.09 0.26 7.31
CA ILE A 206 -21.98 1.53 8.05
C ILE A 206 -23.01 2.57 7.59
N HIS A 207 -23.44 2.53 6.33
CA HIS A 207 -24.43 3.46 5.82
C HIS A 207 -25.84 3.08 6.29
N ASP A 208 -26.14 1.78 6.39
CA ASP A 208 -27.36 1.29 7.03
C ASP A 208 -27.37 1.62 8.52
N TRP A 209 -26.25 1.45 9.19
CA TRP A 209 -26.08 1.88 10.59
C TRP A 209 -26.34 3.38 10.76
N ASN A 210 -25.82 4.22 9.87
CA ASN A 210 -26.07 5.66 9.87
C ASN A 210 -27.55 6.00 9.72
N ILE A 211 -28.29 5.28 8.86
CA ILE A 211 -29.74 5.49 8.71
C ILE A 211 -30.44 5.34 10.06
N HIS A 212 -30.14 4.25 10.77
CA HIS A 212 -30.81 3.94 12.02
C HIS A 212 -30.34 4.77 13.22
N ASN A 213 -29.02 5.02 13.31
CA ASN A 213 -28.41 5.60 14.51
C ASN A 213 -28.10 7.09 14.39
N VAL A 214 -28.04 7.63 13.16
CA VAL A 214 -27.74 9.05 12.91
C VAL A 214 -28.91 9.77 12.26
N PHE A 215 -29.54 9.16 11.26
CA PHE A 215 -30.58 9.81 10.46
C PHE A 215 -32.01 9.47 10.91
N ASN A 216 -32.20 8.88 12.10
CA ASN A 216 -33.50 8.53 12.67
C ASN A 216 -34.37 7.62 11.79
N GLY A 217 -33.77 6.77 10.99
CA GLY A 217 -34.46 5.88 10.07
C GLY A 217 -34.77 6.48 8.69
N ASP A 218 -34.33 7.70 8.41
CA ASP A 218 -34.66 8.41 7.17
C ASP A 218 -33.64 8.16 6.06
N GLY A 219 -34.16 7.91 4.85
CA GLY A 219 -33.42 7.74 3.63
C GLY A 219 -32.99 6.30 3.29
N THR A 220 -32.47 6.15 2.09
CA THR A 220 -31.92 4.89 1.58
C THR A 220 -30.41 4.80 1.87
N ARG A 221 -29.85 3.61 1.75
CA ARG A 221 -28.40 3.36 1.90
C ARG A 221 -27.55 4.26 0.98
N GLU A 222 -27.95 4.45 -0.27
CA GLU A 222 -27.21 5.29 -1.22
C GLU A 222 -27.33 6.77 -0.86
N GLU A 223 -28.47 7.23 -0.41
CA GLU A 223 -28.64 8.61 0.09
C GLU A 223 -27.80 8.85 1.34
N ALA A 224 -27.83 7.92 2.30
CA ALA A 224 -26.99 7.98 3.50
C ALA A 224 -25.50 8.07 3.16
N LYS A 225 -25.04 7.28 2.17
CA LYS A 225 -23.68 7.31 1.67
C LYS A 225 -23.32 8.66 1.05
N VAL A 226 -24.14 9.17 0.14
CA VAL A 226 -23.92 10.47 -0.52
C VAL A 226 -23.92 11.59 0.53
N ARG A 227 -24.88 11.60 1.45
CA ARG A 227 -25.00 12.57 2.55
C ARG A 227 -23.76 12.56 3.43
N PHE A 228 -23.28 11.36 3.85
CA PHE A 228 -22.10 11.20 4.68
C PHE A 228 -20.82 11.74 3.98
N PHE A 229 -20.56 11.34 2.73
CA PHE A 229 -19.36 11.78 2.03
C PHE A 229 -19.42 13.25 1.60
N SER A 230 -20.61 13.78 1.29
CA SER A 230 -20.79 15.22 1.06
C SER A 230 -20.43 16.01 2.32
N TRP A 231 -20.96 15.62 3.47
CA TRP A 231 -20.64 16.24 4.75
C TRP A 231 -19.16 16.09 5.11
N LEU A 232 -18.54 14.96 4.80
CA LEU A 232 -17.13 14.69 5.15
C LEU A 232 -16.16 15.53 4.33
N TYR A 233 -16.39 15.65 3.03
CA TYR A 233 -15.40 16.19 2.07
C TYR A 233 -15.76 17.53 1.46
N ASN A 234 -17.01 17.97 1.55
CA ASN A 234 -17.41 19.29 1.05
C ASN A 234 -17.47 20.29 2.20
N SER A 235 -16.56 21.26 2.20
CA SER A 235 -16.47 22.32 3.20
C SER A 235 -17.73 23.17 3.34
N ASN A 236 -18.54 23.24 2.28
CA ASN A 236 -19.79 23.99 2.27
C ASN A 236 -20.98 23.14 2.75
N SER A 237 -20.77 21.85 3.05
CA SER A 237 -21.80 20.96 3.55
C SER A 237 -21.76 20.93 5.07
N SER A 238 -22.89 21.21 5.71
CA SER A 238 -23.11 21.05 7.14
C SER A 238 -24.24 20.07 7.38
N ASP A 239 -24.11 19.24 8.40
CA ASP A 239 -25.13 18.28 8.82
C ASP A 239 -25.05 18.11 10.34
N SER A 240 -26.01 18.69 11.04
CA SER A 240 -26.01 18.71 12.51
C SER A 240 -26.13 17.31 13.14
N LEU A 241 -26.75 16.35 12.45
CA LEU A 241 -26.82 14.96 12.91
C LEU A 241 -25.48 14.28 12.83
N LEU A 242 -24.78 14.44 11.69
CA LEU A 242 -23.44 13.91 11.49
C LEU A 242 -22.40 14.61 12.38
N ASP A 243 -22.51 15.94 12.57
CA ASP A 243 -21.61 16.69 13.47
C ASP A 243 -21.73 16.20 14.91
N ARG A 244 -22.95 15.89 15.36
CA ARG A 244 -23.20 15.34 16.70
C ARG A 244 -22.69 13.90 16.83
N ALA A 245 -22.88 13.08 15.78
CA ALA A 245 -22.50 11.66 15.83
C ALA A 245 -21.00 11.46 15.73
N TYR A 246 -20.28 12.25 14.93
CA TYR A 246 -18.89 11.97 14.55
C TYR A 246 -17.85 12.95 15.13
N ASP A 247 -18.23 13.96 15.85
CA ASP A 247 -17.38 14.93 16.56
C ASP A 247 -16.05 15.31 15.84
N LYS A 248 -16.17 15.86 14.63
CA LYS A 248 -14.98 16.29 13.84
C LYS A 248 -14.03 17.18 14.64
N VAL A 249 -14.59 18.07 15.46
CA VAL A 249 -13.81 19.05 16.23
C VAL A 249 -12.99 18.36 17.32
N GLY A 250 -13.61 17.43 18.06
CA GLY A 250 -12.91 16.64 19.07
C GLY A 250 -11.81 15.77 18.45
N ILE A 251 -12.08 15.15 17.32
CA ILE A 251 -11.07 14.37 16.57
C ILE A 251 -9.89 15.26 16.21
N LEU A 252 -10.13 16.42 15.56
CA LEU A 252 -9.03 17.30 15.14
C LEU A 252 -8.20 17.81 16.32
N LYS A 253 -8.80 18.11 17.46
CA LYS A 253 -8.05 18.51 18.66
C LYS A 253 -7.04 17.48 19.13
N ASN A 254 -7.32 16.18 18.91
CA ASN A 254 -6.45 15.09 19.34
C ASN A 254 -5.33 14.77 18.35
N TYR A 255 -5.52 15.09 17.07
CA TYR A 255 -4.61 14.61 15.99
C TYR A 255 -4.01 15.71 15.14
N TYR A 256 -4.38 16.98 15.37
CA TYR A 256 -3.90 18.13 14.61
C TYR A 256 -3.51 19.29 15.51
N ASN A 257 -2.33 19.86 15.31
CA ASN A 257 -1.79 20.96 16.13
C ASN A 257 -1.80 22.34 15.43
N GLY A 258 -2.58 22.51 14.37
CA GLY A 258 -2.61 23.73 13.54
C GLY A 258 -1.60 23.74 12.39
N LYS A 259 -0.69 22.77 12.31
CA LYS A 259 0.30 22.65 11.25
C LYS A 259 0.55 21.20 10.82
N ILE A 260 0.54 20.27 11.76
CA ILE A 260 0.88 18.86 11.53
C ILE A 260 -0.29 18.00 11.99
N VAL A 261 -0.73 17.12 11.09
CA VAL A 261 -1.62 16.00 11.41
C VAL A 261 -0.75 14.80 11.75
N LYS A 262 -1.05 14.15 12.88
CA LYS A 262 -0.40 12.90 13.29
C LYS A 262 -1.46 11.80 13.46
N ASN A 263 -1.41 10.76 12.62
CA ASN A 263 -2.36 9.65 12.74
C ASN A 263 -1.97 8.66 13.86
N ILE A 264 -2.85 7.70 14.13
CA ILE A 264 -2.64 6.69 15.20
C ILE A 264 -1.45 5.74 14.95
N PHE A 265 -0.96 5.65 13.71
CA PHE A 265 0.22 4.86 13.35
C PHE A 265 1.52 5.63 13.55
N GLY A 266 1.42 6.94 13.82
CA GLY A 266 2.57 7.83 13.99
C GLY A 266 3.03 8.55 12.72
N ARG A 267 2.27 8.47 11.62
CA ARG A 267 2.53 9.25 10.40
C ARG A 267 2.26 10.72 10.67
N GLU A 268 3.24 11.56 10.40
CA GLU A 268 3.14 13.01 10.49
C GLU A 268 3.07 13.64 9.09
N MET A 269 2.15 14.60 8.91
CA MET A 269 1.89 15.26 7.63
C MET A 269 1.64 16.74 7.87
N GLU A 270 2.32 17.61 7.14
CA GLU A 270 1.95 19.03 7.11
C GLU A 270 0.58 19.20 6.45
N SER A 271 -0.26 19.99 7.09
CA SER A 271 -1.62 20.28 6.63
C SER A 271 -2.08 21.67 7.05
N ASP A 272 -3.03 22.22 6.34
CA ASP A 272 -3.87 23.31 6.76
C ASP A 272 -5.15 22.80 7.42
N ASP A 273 -5.94 23.71 8.01
CA ASP A 273 -7.19 23.38 8.70
C ASP A 273 -8.23 22.72 7.77
N PHE A 274 -8.23 23.09 6.50
CA PHE A 274 -9.16 22.60 5.50
C PHE A 274 -8.91 21.13 5.16
N HIS A 275 -7.62 20.70 5.04
CA HIS A 275 -7.26 19.36 4.63
C HIS A 275 -6.98 18.41 5.81
N ALA A 276 -6.87 18.94 7.03
CA ALA A 276 -6.41 18.18 8.19
C ALA A 276 -7.23 16.90 8.45
N LEU A 277 -8.55 17.00 8.48
CA LEU A 277 -9.42 15.84 8.71
C LEU A 277 -9.32 14.81 7.57
N ASN A 278 -9.28 15.28 6.34
CA ASN A 278 -9.16 14.43 5.16
C ASN A 278 -7.82 13.65 5.19
N TYR A 279 -6.70 14.34 5.48
CA TYR A 279 -5.41 13.69 5.60
C TYR A 279 -5.36 12.70 6.75
N LEU A 280 -5.97 13.03 7.89
CA LEU A 280 -6.06 12.12 9.04
C LEU A 280 -6.78 10.82 8.66
N ILE A 281 -7.97 10.92 8.08
CA ILE A 281 -8.79 9.76 7.73
C ILE A 281 -8.11 8.92 6.64
N GLN A 282 -7.68 9.56 5.55
CA GLN A 282 -7.05 8.85 4.44
C GLN A 282 -5.75 8.16 4.84
N SER A 283 -4.92 8.83 5.66
CA SER A 283 -3.66 8.22 6.10
C SER A 283 -3.88 7.10 7.10
N THR A 284 -4.87 7.25 7.99
CA THR A 284 -5.22 6.20 8.93
C THR A 284 -5.75 4.97 8.21
N CYS A 285 -6.63 5.14 7.20
CA CYS A 285 -7.07 4.05 6.33
C CYS A 285 -5.90 3.38 5.62
N ALA A 286 -5.02 4.15 4.99
CA ALA A 286 -3.90 3.62 4.24
C ALA A 286 -2.97 2.80 5.13
N ASP A 287 -2.54 3.36 6.28
CA ASP A 287 -1.63 2.66 7.19
C ASP A 287 -2.30 1.43 7.82
N MET A 288 -3.61 1.45 8.10
CA MET A 288 -4.37 0.30 8.58
C MET A 288 -4.38 -0.83 7.56
N VAL A 289 -4.75 -0.55 6.31
CA VAL A 289 -4.74 -1.55 5.22
C VAL A 289 -3.35 -2.15 5.04
N LEU A 290 -2.31 -1.32 5.06
CA LEU A 290 -0.93 -1.76 4.89
C LEU A 290 -0.43 -2.58 6.09
N GLU A 291 -0.83 -2.24 7.31
CA GLU A 291 -0.53 -3.06 8.49
C GLU A 291 -1.18 -4.44 8.39
N GLN A 292 -2.45 -4.48 7.98
CA GLN A 292 -3.16 -5.75 7.81
C GLN A 292 -2.62 -6.56 6.64
N ALA A 293 -2.16 -5.90 5.56
CA ALA A 293 -1.45 -6.58 4.47
C ALA A 293 -0.16 -7.26 4.95
N VAL A 294 0.61 -6.59 5.81
CA VAL A 294 1.82 -7.18 6.42
C VAL A 294 1.47 -8.36 7.32
N LYS A 295 0.42 -8.27 8.15
CA LYS A 295 -0.04 -9.40 8.98
C LYS A 295 -0.49 -10.58 8.12
N LEU A 296 -1.22 -10.31 7.05
CA LEU A 296 -1.69 -11.35 6.13
C LEU A 296 -0.54 -12.01 5.37
N ASP A 297 0.48 -11.26 4.95
CA ASP A 297 1.71 -11.82 4.35
C ASP A 297 2.45 -12.74 5.32
N GLN A 298 2.50 -12.38 6.59
CA GLN A 298 3.09 -13.24 7.64
C GLN A 298 2.28 -14.52 7.86
N LEU A 299 0.95 -14.43 7.88
CA LEU A 299 0.05 -15.58 7.97
C LEU A 299 0.24 -16.56 6.79
N LEU A 300 0.50 -16.04 5.61
CA LEU A 300 0.71 -16.81 4.37
C LEU A 300 2.15 -17.32 4.22
N LYS A 301 3.03 -17.08 5.18
CA LYS A 301 4.42 -17.57 5.09
C LYS A 301 4.46 -19.11 5.02
N GLY A 302 5.14 -19.63 4.01
CA GLY A 302 5.22 -21.08 3.74
C GLY A 302 3.99 -21.68 3.06
N LYS A 303 2.99 -20.86 2.69
CA LYS A 303 1.83 -21.27 1.91
C LYS A 303 2.06 -21.06 0.42
N LYS A 304 1.21 -21.70 -0.41
CA LYS A 304 1.19 -21.44 -1.86
C LYS A 304 0.45 -20.16 -2.20
N SER A 305 -0.59 -19.85 -1.44
CA SER A 305 -1.32 -18.59 -1.53
C SER A 305 -0.44 -17.41 -1.12
N LYS A 306 -0.63 -16.27 -1.78
CA LYS A 306 0.19 -15.08 -1.56
C LYS A 306 -0.60 -13.82 -1.87
N ILE A 307 -0.22 -12.68 -1.29
CA ILE A 307 -0.78 -11.40 -1.71
C ILE A 307 -0.36 -11.12 -3.14
N ALA A 308 -1.34 -11.00 -4.04
CA ALA A 308 -1.09 -10.64 -5.43
C ALA A 308 -0.84 -9.14 -5.58
N PHE A 309 -1.72 -8.33 -5.00
CA PHE A 309 -1.64 -6.87 -5.01
C PHE A 309 -2.60 -6.24 -4.00
N ILE A 310 -2.43 -4.94 -3.79
CA ILE A 310 -3.24 -4.10 -2.90
C ILE A 310 -3.88 -3.00 -3.76
N VAL A 311 -5.19 -2.77 -3.60
CA VAL A 311 -5.91 -1.72 -4.33
C VAL A 311 -6.71 -0.89 -3.35
N HIS A 312 -6.23 0.33 -3.09
CA HIS A 312 -6.84 1.28 -2.14
C HIS A 312 -7.04 0.67 -0.74
N ASP A 313 -8.27 0.32 -0.39
CA ASP A 313 -8.71 -0.26 0.88
C ASP A 313 -8.98 -1.76 0.80
N SER A 314 -8.56 -2.41 -0.28
CA SER A 314 -8.67 -3.86 -0.47
C SER A 314 -7.32 -4.55 -0.68
N ILE A 315 -7.27 -5.83 -0.32
CA ILE A 315 -6.14 -6.73 -0.57
C ILE A 315 -6.64 -7.88 -1.45
N VAL A 316 -5.92 -8.14 -2.53
CA VAL A 316 -6.20 -9.29 -3.41
C VAL A 316 -5.14 -10.37 -3.19
N VAL A 317 -5.60 -11.54 -2.80
CA VAL A 317 -4.79 -12.73 -2.58
C VAL A 317 -4.94 -13.68 -3.78
N ASP A 318 -3.83 -14.14 -4.30
CA ASP A 318 -3.74 -15.23 -5.28
C ASP A 318 -3.79 -16.56 -4.52
N VAL A 319 -4.97 -17.19 -4.48
CA VAL A 319 -5.30 -18.31 -3.59
C VAL A 319 -5.10 -19.63 -4.31
N SER A 320 -4.35 -20.55 -3.66
CA SER A 320 -4.26 -21.95 -4.04
C SER A 320 -5.35 -22.77 -3.34
N LYS A 321 -5.94 -23.74 -4.05
CA LYS A 321 -6.88 -24.72 -3.46
C LYS A 321 -6.35 -25.40 -2.20
N GLN A 322 -5.04 -25.59 -2.10
CA GLN A 322 -4.40 -26.22 -0.94
C GLN A 322 -4.57 -25.41 0.35
N ASP A 323 -4.80 -24.09 0.22
CA ASP A 323 -4.92 -23.16 1.32
C ASP A 323 -6.36 -22.66 1.55
N PHE A 324 -7.38 -23.28 0.89
CA PHE A 324 -8.78 -22.83 1.02
C PHE A 324 -9.31 -22.88 2.44
N ASN A 325 -8.82 -23.81 3.25
CA ASN A 325 -9.16 -23.92 4.67
C ASN A 325 -8.73 -22.68 5.47
N MET A 326 -7.85 -21.84 4.95
CA MET A 326 -7.38 -20.62 5.59
C MET A 326 -8.24 -19.39 5.29
N MET A 327 -9.26 -19.48 4.42
CA MET A 327 -10.05 -18.31 4.00
C MET A 327 -10.67 -17.55 5.18
N THR A 328 -11.27 -18.27 6.14
CA THR A 328 -11.83 -17.65 7.34
C THR A 328 -10.74 -17.02 8.21
N THR A 329 -9.59 -17.67 8.35
CA THR A 329 -8.45 -17.13 9.11
C THR A 329 -7.91 -15.86 8.46
N MET A 330 -7.80 -15.83 7.13
CA MET A 330 -7.40 -14.63 6.37
C MET A 330 -8.42 -13.50 6.54
N LEU A 331 -9.71 -13.81 6.48
CA LEU A 331 -10.79 -12.83 6.68
C LEU A 331 -10.71 -12.21 8.08
N ASN A 332 -10.62 -13.04 9.10
CA ASN A 332 -10.52 -12.58 10.49
C ASN A 332 -9.24 -11.77 10.73
N CYS A 333 -8.10 -12.21 10.16
CA CYS A 333 -6.85 -11.48 10.24
C CYS A 333 -6.97 -10.08 9.62
N PHE A 334 -7.67 -9.94 8.48
CA PHE A 334 -7.87 -8.65 7.83
C PHE A 334 -8.88 -7.78 8.56
N ALA A 335 -9.93 -8.37 9.16
CA ALA A 335 -10.98 -7.68 9.92
C ALA A 335 -10.48 -7.11 11.27
N ASP A 336 -9.56 -7.81 11.94
CA ASP A 336 -9.05 -7.45 13.27
C ASP A 336 -7.99 -6.33 13.19
N THR A 337 -8.45 -5.08 13.32
CA THR A 337 -7.60 -3.88 13.20
C THR A 337 -7.34 -3.23 14.57
N ARG A 338 -6.39 -2.30 14.64
CA ARG A 338 -6.17 -1.44 15.82
C ARG A 338 -7.36 -0.55 16.16
N LEU A 339 -8.27 -0.36 15.21
CA LEU A 339 -9.47 0.49 15.34
C LEU A 339 -10.74 -0.33 15.62
N GLY A 340 -10.57 -1.58 15.99
CA GLY A 340 -11.65 -2.55 16.21
C GLY A 340 -11.85 -3.48 15.03
N GLU A 341 -12.84 -4.36 15.14
CA GLU A 341 -13.17 -5.34 14.11
C GLU A 341 -13.98 -4.69 13.00
N PHE A 342 -13.37 -4.51 11.83
CA PHE A 342 -14.02 -3.91 10.67
C PHE A 342 -14.75 -4.95 9.83
N LYS A 343 -15.95 -4.59 9.35
CA LYS A 343 -16.66 -5.44 8.39
C LYS A 343 -15.88 -5.52 7.08
N VAL A 344 -15.64 -6.74 6.61
CA VAL A 344 -14.95 -7.05 5.36
C VAL A 344 -15.92 -7.69 4.38
N ASN A 345 -15.94 -7.21 3.15
CA ASN A 345 -16.57 -7.85 2.02
C ASN A 345 -15.57 -8.82 1.40
N LEU A 346 -15.98 -10.07 1.20
CA LEU A 346 -15.17 -11.09 0.54
C LEU A 346 -15.73 -11.35 -0.86
N SER A 347 -14.86 -11.26 -1.86
CA SER A 347 -15.19 -11.59 -3.24
C SER A 347 -14.15 -12.55 -3.81
N GLY A 348 -14.58 -13.42 -4.73
CA GLY A 348 -13.70 -14.38 -5.39
C GLY A 348 -13.92 -14.42 -6.90
N GLY A 349 -12.87 -14.72 -7.67
CA GLY A 349 -12.97 -14.78 -9.12
C GLY A 349 -11.77 -15.44 -9.78
N LYS A 350 -11.98 -15.95 -11.02
CA LYS A 350 -10.90 -16.51 -11.84
C LYS A 350 -10.08 -15.45 -12.55
N THR A 351 -10.59 -14.23 -12.62
CA THR A 351 -9.88 -13.04 -13.06
C THR A 351 -10.21 -11.88 -12.12
N PHE A 352 -9.42 -10.82 -12.13
CA PHE A 352 -9.73 -9.62 -11.33
C PHE A 352 -10.99 -8.88 -11.82
N GLY A 353 -11.45 -9.15 -13.04
CA GLY A 353 -12.70 -8.60 -13.59
C GLY A 353 -13.96 -9.37 -13.21
N GLU A 354 -13.83 -10.65 -12.84
CA GLU A 354 -14.96 -11.56 -12.56
C GLU A 354 -15.19 -11.77 -11.05
N MET A 355 -14.77 -10.82 -10.23
CA MET A 355 -14.93 -10.91 -8.79
C MET A 355 -16.42 -10.90 -8.40
N ARG A 356 -16.85 -11.93 -7.67
CA ARG A 356 -18.22 -12.07 -7.15
C ARG A 356 -18.17 -12.22 -5.64
N LYS A 357 -19.14 -11.62 -4.96
CA LYS A 357 -19.28 -11.73 -3.50
C LYS A 357 -19.48 -13.21 -3.12
N ILE A 358 -18.77 -13.65 -2.10
CA ILE A 358 -18.84 -14.97 -1.48
C ILE A 358 -19.56 -14.89 -0.15
#